data_5382f54f05e650ef19ca15c7a1953748
#
_entry.id   5382f54f05e650ef19ca15c7a1953748
#
_cell.length_a   1.000
_cell.length_b   1.000
_cell.length_c   1.000
_cell.angle_alpha   90.00
_cell.angle_beta   90.00
_cell.angle_gamma   90.00
#
_symmetry.space_group_name_H-M   'P 1'
#
loop_
_entity.id
_entity.type
_entity.pdbx_description
1 polymer ?
#
loop_
_entity_poly.entity_id
_entity_poly.type
_entity_poly.pdbx_seq_one_letter_code
_entity_poly.pdbx_strand_id
1 'polypeptide(L)'
;MKKRIGIIGAGIGGLTLAALLQKRGFKVSVFEQATRFSRVGAGIQQSANAIKVLRDIGLEEHLRSIAFCPQTWNNREWDTGAVKYELPLGSNFEEKYGAPYFLLHRGDLHSAILSKVNSDSIHLQKKLQHYKLNNEIVQLTFEDGTTYEVDALIGADGIHSRVREQMLGADKPRFTGRVAYRTTFPASLMNGYSIDDCTKWWGIDRHIVIYYVTPKKDEIYFVTSVPEPEWNNESWSAKGDLGELRNAFEGFHEQVQKVLVACPDVYKWSLYERDPLPTWCDQEVVLLGDSCHPMVPYMAQGAAMAIEDAAVLTRVLEKQHNIPEAFKQFESLRKERTSKVQLTSHKNQWMSKRTDSDWVYGYDAWGVNVSSS
;
A
#
# COMPACT_ATOMS: atom_id res chain seq x y z
N MET A 1 -29.76 13.00 9.24
CA MET A 1 -29.26 12.74 7.85
C MET A 1 -27.92 12.04 7.96
N LYS A 2 -27.59 11.11 7.06
CA LYS A 2 -26.24 10.53 7.04
C LYS A 2 -25.22 11.60 6.64
N LYS A 3 -24.08 11.61 7.35
CA LYS A 3 -22.97 12.56 7.15
C LYS A 3 -22.42 12.49 5.73
N ARG A 4 -22.04 13.64 5.17
CA ARG A 4 -21.31 13.77 3.87
C ARG A 4 -19.82 13.65 4.16
N ILE A 5 -19.17 12.67 3.57
CA ILE A 5 -17.76 12.37 3.78
C ILE A 5 -16.98 12.69 2.52
N GLY A 6 -15.98 13.57 2.64
CA GLY A 6 -15.02 13.86 1.57
C GLY A 6 -13.72 13.10 1.79
N ILE A 7 -13.25 12.42 0.73
CA ILE A 7 -11.98 11.69 0.74
C ILE A 7 -11.07 12.32 -0.31
N ILE A 8 -9.91 12.81 0.10
CA ILE A 8 -8.88 13.30 -0.83
C ILE A 8 -7.91 12.17 -1.13
N GLY A 9 -7.87 11.79 -2.40
CA GLY A 9 -7.04 10.69 -2.93
C GLY A 9 -7.84 9.41 -3.20
N ALA A 10 -7.80 8.96 -4.46
CA ALA A 10 -8.38 7.70 -4.94
C ALA A 10 -7.33 6.58 -5.03
N GLY A 11 -6.41 6.52 -4.06
CA GLY A 11 -5.50 5.39 -3.87
C GLY A 11 -6.21 4.17 -3.26
N ILE A 12 -5.45 3.10 -3.01
CA ILE A 12 -5.98 1.84 -2.43
C ILE A 12 -6.74 2.11 -1.13
N GLY A 13 -6.18 2.91 -0.20
CA GLY A 13 -6.83 3.21 1.09
C GLY A 13 -8.10 4.04 0.91
N GLY A 14 -8.05 5.13 0.15
CA GLY A 14 -9.20 6.02 -0.08
C GLY A 14 -10.37 5.32 -0.78
N LEU A 15 -10.09 4.52 -1.82
CA LEU A 15 -11.12 3.74 -2.52
C LEU A 15 -11.68 2.62 -1.64
N THR A 16 -10.85 1.93 -0.84
CA THR A 16 -11.33 0.91 0.10
C THR A 16 -12.28 1.53 1.13
N LEU A 17 -11.91 2.68 1.68
CA LEU A 17 -12.77 3.41 2.62
C LEU A 17 -14.07 3.84 1.94
N ALA A 18 -14.02 4.39 0.72
CA ALA A 18 -15.19 4.79 -0.02
C ALA A 18 -16.16 3.63 -0.24
N ALA A 19 -15.67 2.48 -0.70
CA ALA A 19 -16.47 1.29 -0.92
C ALA A 19 -17.13 0.78 0.38
N LEU A 20 -16.37 0.74 1.47
CA LEU A 20 -16.87 0.31 2.77
C LEU A 20 -17.94 1.24 3.33
N LEU A 21 -17.74 2.55 3.26
CA LEU A 21 -18.70 3.56 3.73
C LEU A 21 -19.96 3.58 2.88
N GLN A 22 -19.83 3.49 1.55
CA GLN A 22 -21.00 3.42 0.65
C GLN A 22 -21.84 2.17 0.89
N LYS A 23 -21.22 1.01 1.08
CA LYS A 23 -21.91 -0.24 1.47
C LYS A 23 -22.73 -0.05 2.75
N ARG A 24 -22.31 0.81 3.66
CA ARG A 24 -23.00 1.16 4.91
C ARG A 24 -23.94 2.37 4.76
N GLY A 25 -24.05 2.87 3.53
CA GLY A 25 -25.00 3.92 3.12
C GLY A 25 -24.59 5.33 3.53
N PHE A 26 -23.31 5.59 3.79
CA PHE A 26 -22.79 6.95 3.92
C PHE A 26 -22.80 7.66 2.55
N LYS A 27 -22.90 9.00 2.57
CA LYS A 27 -22.73 9.81 1.37
C LYS A 27 -21.23 10.13 1.24
N VAL A 28 -20.59 9.60 0.21
CA VAL A 28 -19.15 9.73 0.00
C VAL A 28 -18.86 10.45 -1.30
N SER A 29 -17.91 11.40 -1.27
CA SER A 29 -17.29 12.01 -2.46
C SER A 29 -15.78 11.78 -2.40
N VAL A 30 -15.21 11.23 -3.45
CA VAL A 30 -13.77 10.97 -3.59
C VAL A 30 -13.20 11.97 -4.60
N PHE A 31 -12.16 12.69 -4.22
CA PHE A 31 -11.49 13.69 -5.04
C PHE A 31 -10.07 13.24 -5.38
N GLU A 32 -9.78 13.13 -6.68
CA GLU A 32 -8.50 12.64 -7.20
C GLU A 32 -7.88 13.66 -8.16
N GLN A 33 -6.59 13.95 -7.96
CA GLN A 33 -5.87 14.92 -8.78
C GLN A 33 -5.57 14.42 -10.20
N ALA A 34 -5.46 13.11 -10.41
CA ALA A 34 -5.16 12.51 -11.70
C ALA A 34 -6.31 12.75 -12.69
N THR A 35 -5.95 12.86 -13.98
CA THR A 35 -6.92 12.97 -15.07
C THR A 35 -7.57 11.63 -15.42
N ARG A 36 -6.90 10.53 -15.11
CA ARG A 36 -7.33 9.16 -15.33
C ARG A 36 -6.57 8.19 -14.44
N PHE A 37 -7.13 7.05 -14.18
CA PHE A 37 -6.42 5.92 -13.56
C PHE A 37 -5.59 5.19 -14.62
N SER A 38 -4.40 4.73 -14.24
CA SER A 38 -3.49 4.01 -15.13
C SER A 38 -2.88 2.80 -14.44
N ARG A 39 -2.63 1.73 -15.22
CA ARG A 39 -1.93 0.53 -14.76
C ARG A 39 -0.43 0.79 -14.83
N VAL A 40 0.17 1.26 -13.74
CA VAL A 40 1.63 1.45 -13.65
C VAL A 40 2.30 0.16 -13.23
N GLY A 41 3.36 -0.26 -13.94
CA GLY A 41 4.06 -1.52 -13.75
C GLY A 41 4.66 -1.71 -12.36
N ALA A 42 3.86 -2.25 -11.44
CA ALA A 42 4.27 -2.60 -10.08
C ALA A 42 3.48 -3.81 -9.58
N GLY A 43 4.19 -4.76 -8.97
CA GLY A 43 3.57 -5.81 -8.19
C GLY A 43 3.18 -5.30 -6.81
N ILE A 44 2.22 -5.96 -6.19
CA ILE A 44 1.81 -5.74 -4.82
C ILE A 44 1.51 -7.08 -4.15
N GLN A 45 1.77 -7.14 -2.87
CA GLN A 45 1.47 -8.30 -2.02
C GLN A 45 0.31 -7.94 -1.10
N GLN A 46 -0.66 -8.84 -0.97
CA GLN A 46 -1.80 -8.68 -0.07
C GLN A 46 -1.93 -9.89 0.83
N SER A 47 -1.66 -9.69 2.10
CA SER A 47 -1.74 -10.73 3.12
C SER A 47 -3.11 -10.82 3.78
N ALA A 48 -3.32 -11.86 4.58
CA ALA A 48 -4.62 -12.19 5.18
C ALA A 48 -5.31 -11.02 5.89
N ASN A 49 -4.57 -10.17 6.60
CA ASN A 49 -5.11 -9.00 7.29
C ASN A 49 -5.82 -8.03 6.34
N ALA A 50 -5.29 -7.79 5.14
CA ALA A 50 -5.92 -6.96 4.12
C ALA A 50 -7.07 -7.69 3.41
N ILE A 51 -6.88 -8.98 3.08
CA ILE A 51 -7.89 -9.75 2.33
C ILE A 51 -9.17 -9.92 3.14
N LYS A 52 -9.11 -10.08 4.45
CA LYS A 52 -10.30 -10.08 5.33
C LYS A 52 -11.17 -8.83 5.15
N VAL A 53 -10.53 -7.68 4.96
CA VAL A 53 -11.24 -6.41 4.72
C VAL A 53 -11.82 -6.38 3.30
N LEU A 54 -11.04 -6.74 2.30
CA LEU A 54 -11.48 -6.76 0.89
C LEU A 54 -12.60 -7.80 0.64
N ARG A 55 -12.65 -8.87 1.42
CA ARG A 55 -13.75 -9.84 1.44
C ARG A 55 -15.09 -9.17 1.77
N ASP A 56 -15.12 -8.24 2.71
CA ASP A 56 -16.36 -7.55 3.09
C ASP A 56 -16.98 -6.77 1.92
N ILE A 57 -16.18 -6.19 1.04
CA ILE A 57 -16.68 -5.53 -0.18
C ILE A 57 -16.83 -6.49 -1.38
N GLY A 58 -16.76 -7.81 -1.12
CA GLY A 58 -17.00 -8.84 -2.14
C GLY A 58 -15.92 -8.93 -3.21
N LEU A 59 -14.65 -8.73 -2.84
CA LEU A 59 -13.52 -8.76 -3.80
C LEU A 59 -12.72 -10.06 -3.76
N GLU A 60 -12.79 -10.88 -2.71
CA GLU A 60 -11.86 -12.01 -2.57
C GLU A 60 -11.92 -12.99 -3.74
N GLU A 61 -13.12 -13.40 -4.19
CA GLU A 61 -13.26 -14.33 -5.32
C GLU A 61 -12.70 -13.75 -6.63
N HIS A 62 -12.95 -12.48 -6.87
CA HIS A 62 -12.36 -11.80 -8.02
C HIS A 62 -10.82 -11.77 -7.91
N LEU A 63 -10.28 -11.43 -6.76
CA LEU A 63 -8.83 -11.42 -6.54
C LEU A 63 -8.23 -12.82 -6.70
N ARG A 64 -8.90 -13.89 -6.25
CA ARG A 64 -8.48 -15.27 -6.49
C ARG A 64 -8.37 -15.60 -7.98
N SER A 65 -9.21 -15.01 -8.82
CA SER A 65 -9.20 -15.26 -10.26
C SER A 65 -8.09 -14.54 -11.01
N ILE A 66 -7.53 -13.45 -10.46
CA ILE A 66 -6.53 -12.60 -11.13
C ILE A 66 -5.16 -12.60 -10.45
N ALA A 67 -5.08 -12.97 -9.18
CA ALA A 67 -3.84 -12.97 -8.41
C ALA A 67 -3.14 -14.33 -8.44
N PHE A 68 -1.84 -14.31 -8.29
CA PHE A 68 -1.06 -15.50 -8.01
C PHE A 68 -1.11 -15.84 -6.51
N CYS A 69 -1.38 -17.11 -6.17
CA CYS A 69 -1.40 -17.64 -4.81
C CYS A 69 -0.11 -18.44 -4.58
N PRO A 70 0.93 -17.88 -3.96
CA PRO A 70 2.19 -18.56 -3.75
C PRO A 70 2.05 -19.67 -2.69
N GLN A 71 2.82 -20.76 -2.85
CA GLN A 71 2.90 -21.83 -1.85
C GLN A 71 3.93 -21.50 -0.76
N THR A 72 4.96 -20.74 -1.15
CA THR A 72 6.05 -20.34 -0.23
C THR A 72 6.52 -18.92 -0.52
N TRP A 73 7.03 -18.28 0.52
CA TRP A 73 7.90 -17.13 0.39
C TRP A 73 9.29 -17.52 0.88
N ASN A 74 10.25 -17.56 -0.04
CA ASN A 74 11.63 -17.91 0.23
C ASN A 74 12.48 -16.67 0.54
N ASN A 75 13.34 -16.80 1.52
CA ASN A 75 14.42 -15.87 1.80
C ASN A 75 15.73 -16.59 1.57
N ARG A 76 16.54 -16.13 0.62
CA ARG A 76 17.76 -16.81 0.15
C ARG A 76 18.97 -15.93 0.29
N GLU A 77 20.14 -16.57 0.44
CA GLU A 77 21.44 -15.91 0.26
C GLU A 77 21.60 -15.49 -1.21
N TRP A 78 22.20 -14.36 -1.41
CA TRP A 78 22.28 -13.68 -2.70
C TRP A 78 23.12 -14.45 -3.74
N ASP A 79 24.20 -15.14 -3.31
CA ASP A 79 25.21 -15.80 -4.14
C ASP A 79 24.93 -17.29 -4.30
N THR A 80 24.83 -18.02 -3.19
CA THR A 80 24.66 -19.47 -3.20
C THR A 80 23.24 -19.94 -3.45
N GLY A 81 22.26 -19.06 -3.24
CA GLY A 81 20.85 -19.43 -3.27
C GLY A 81 20.38 -20.26 -2.06
N ALA A 82 21.24 -20.43 -1.04
CA ALA A 82 20.88 -21.17 0.16
C ALA A 82 19.66 -20.53 0.86
N VAL A 83 18.69 -21.36 1.25
CA VAL A 83 17.48 -20.89 1.95
C VAL A 83 17.82 -20.53 3.38
N LYS A 84 17.66 -19.24 3.72
CA LYS A 84 17.80 -18.73 5.09
C LYS A 84 16.55 -18.97 5.93
N TYR A 85 15.41 -18.76 5.32
CA TYR A 85 14.10 -18.92 5.92
C TYR A 85 13.03 -19.04 4.84
N GLU A 86 12.11 -19.96 5.04
CA GLU A 86 10.92 -20.13 4.22
C GLU A 86 9.67 -19.92 5.06
N LEU A 87 8.77 -19.07 4.57
CA LEU A 87 7.42 -18.91 5.12
C LEU A 87 6.47 -19.78 4.29
N PRO A 88 5.88 -20.83 4.87
CA PRO A 88 4.80 -21.56 4.23
C PRO A 88 3.59 -20.65 3.99
N LEU A 89 3.11 -20.66 2.75
CA LEU A 89 1.91 -19.96 2.31
C LEU A 89 0.87 -21.00 1.84
N GLY A 90 0.03 -20.65 0.87
CA GLY A 90 -0.99 -21.56 0.35
C GLY A 90 -2.07 -21.89 1.37
N SER A 91 -2.55 -23.14 1.37
CA SER A 91 -3.67 -23.58 2.22
C SER A 91 -3.37 -23.47 3.72
N ASN A 92 -2.16 -23.81 4.14
CA ASN A 92 -1.77 -23.72 5.56
C ASN A 92 -1.82 -22.28 6.09
N PHE A 93 -1.42 -21.30 5.27
CA PHE A 93 -1.50 -19.90 5.62
C PHE A 93 -2.95 -19.43 5.71
N GLU A 94 -3.76 -19.82 4.74
CA GLU A 94 -5.18 -19.48 4.70
C GLU A 94 -5.94 -20.09 5.87
N GLU A 95 -5.68 -21.36 6.20
CA GLU A 95 -6.27 -22.03 7.37
C GLU A 95 -5.87 -21.31 8.67
N LYS A 96 -4.59 -20.97 8.82
CA LYS A 96 -4.07 -20.33 10.02
C LYS A 96 -4.62 -18.93 10.23
N TYR A 97 -4.69 -18.11 9.17
CA TYR A 97 -5.02 -16.68 9.29
C TYR A 97 -6.42 -16.32 8.80
N GLY A 98 -7.14 -17.27 8.23
CA GLY A 98 -8.53 -17.12 7.78
C GLY A 98 -8.69 -16.40 6.43
N ALA A 99 -7.61 -16.15 5.69
CA ALA A 99 -7.63 -15.58 4.35
C ALA A 99 -6.30 -15.87 3.61
N PRO A 100 -6.31 -15.87 2.26
CA PRO A 100 -5.13 -16.18 1.46
C PRO A 100 -4.07 -15.08 1.46
N TYR A 101 -2.91 -15.42 0.86
CA TYR A 101 -1.85 -14.48 0.48
C TYR A 101 -1.86 -14.32 -1.04
N PHE A 102 -2.01 -13.10 -1.53
CA PHE A 102 -2.06 -12.79 -2.96
C PHE A 102 -0.87 -11.97 -3.43
N LEU A 103 -0.34 -12.35 -4.59
CA LEU A 103 0.63 -11.57 -5.37
C LEU A 103 -0.05 -11.16 -6.67
N LEU A 104 -0.13 -9.86 -6.93
CA LEU A 104 -0.84 -9.38 -8.12
C LEU A 104 -0.27 -8.04 -8.61
N HIS A 105 -0.70 -7.62 -9.78
CA HIS A 105 -0.36 -6.31 -10.28
C HIS A 105 -1.14 -5.23 -9.50
N ARG A 106 -0.43 -4.19 -9.02
CA ARG A 106 -1.02 -3.10 -8.21
C ARG A 106 -2.19 -2.39 -8.89
N GLY A 107 -2.09 -2.19 -10.22
CA GLY A 107 -3.15 -1.57 -11.01
C GLY A 107 -4.42 -2.42 -11.06
N ASP A 108 -4.28 -3.75 -11.06
CA ASP A 108 -5.42 -4.66 -11.09
C ASP A 108 -6.13 -4.69 -9.73
N LEU A 109 -5.39 -4.66 -8.61
CA LEU A 109 -5.97 -4.46 -7.28
C LEU A 109 -6.72 -3.13 -7.19
N HIS A 110 -6.11 -2.05 -7.66
CA HIS A 110 -6.74 -0.73 -7.67
C HIS A 110 -8.04 -0.74 -8.48
N SER A 111 -8.03 -1.30 -9.69
CA SER A 111 -9.21 -1.42 -10.55
C SER A 111 -10.31 -2.27 -9.92
N ALA A 112 -9.94 -3.35 -9.24
CA ALA A 112 -10.88 -4.19 -8.51
C ALA A 112 -11.58 -3.41 -7.39
N ILE A 113 -10.84 -2.66 -6.58
CA ILE A 113 -11.43 -1.84 -5.51
C ILE A 113 -12.28 -0.70 -6.11
N LEU A 114 -11.79 -0.03 -7.15
CA LEU A 114 -12.51 1.02 -7.86
C LEU A 114 -13.89 0.55 -8.37
N SER A 115 -13.99 -0.69 -8.84
CA SER A 115 -15.26 -1.29 -9.31
C SER A 115 -16.33 -1.41 -8.22
N LYS A 116 -15.95 -1.27 -6.94
CA LYS A 116 -16.88 -1.32 -5.79
C LYS A 116 -17.30 0.06 -5.30
N VAL A 117 -16.78 1.12 -5.91
CA VAL A 117 -17.14 2.51 -5.59
C VAL A 117 -18.10 3.05 -6.65
N ASN A 118 -19.15 3.74 -6.22
CA ASN A 118 -20.08 4.39 -7.14
C ASN A 118 -19.32 5.43 -7.99
N SER A 119 -19.39 5.28 -9.31
CA SER A 119 -18.70 6.18 -10.27
C SER A 119 -19.07 7.65 -10.09
N ASP A 120 -20.34 7.94 -9.76
CA ASP A 120 -20.85 9.32 -9.61
C ASP A 120 -20.25 10.02 -8.37
N SER A 121 -19.65 9.27 -7.46
CA SER A 121 -18.97 9.80 -6.28
C SER A 121 -17.49 10.11 -6.51
N ILE A 122 -16.94 9.81 -7.70
CA ILE A 122 -15.52 10.00 -8.00
C ILE A 122 -15.33 11.23 -8.86
N HIS A 123 -14.57 12.19 -8.35
CA HIS A 123 -14.27 13.45 -9.00
C HIS A 123 -12.78 13.49 -9.36
N LEU A 124 -12.48 13.26 -10.65
CA LEU A 124 -11.12 13.37 -11.19
C LEU A 124 -10.72 14.84 -11.43
N GLN A 125 -9.42 15.10 -11.61
CA GLN A 125 -8.84 16.43 -11.80
C GLN A 125 -9.13 17.40 -10.64
N LYS A 126 -9.32 16.85 -9.45
CA LYS A 126 -9.59 17.60 -8.23
C LYS A 126 -8.38 17.56 -7.32
N LYS A 127 -7.43 18.47 -7.56
CA LYS A 127 -6.27 18.66 -6.70
C LYS A 127 -6.62 19.65 -5.60
N LEU A 128 -6.58 19.19 -4.34
CA LEU A 128 -6.91 20.03 -3.19
C LEU A 128 -5.90 21.17 -3.05
N GLN A 129 -6.38 22.40 -3.04
CA GLN A 129 -5.59 23.58 -2.74
C GLN A 129 -5.53 23.83 -1.22
N HIS A 130 -6.68 23.88 -0.57
CA HIS A 130 -6.82 24.01 0.88
C HIS A 130 -8.22 23.60 1.35
N TYR A 131 -8.37 23.39 2.64
CA TYR A 131 -9.68 23.28 3.29
C TYR A 131 -9.85 24.33 4.39
N LYS A 132 -11.10 24.65 4.74
CA LYS A 132 -11.45 25.51 5.87
C LYS A 132 -12.53 24.84 6.70
N LEU A 133 -12.36 24.90 7.99
CA LEU A 133 -13.36 24.44 8.94
C LEU A 133 -14.28 25.62 9.34
N ASN A 134 -15.58 25.48 9.08
CA ASN A 134 -16.62 26.47 9.38
C ASN A 134 -17.74 25.76 10.15
N ASN A 135 -17.76 25.85 11.47
CA ASN A 135 -18.83 25.30 12.33
C ASN A 135 -19.19 23.82 11.93
N GLU A 136 -18.38 22.85 12.20
CA GLU A 136 -18.61 21.42 11.90
C GLU A 136 -18.75 21.06 10.40
N ILE A 137 -18.53 22.03 9.50
CA ILE A 137 -18.51 21.80 8.04
C ILE A 137 -17.12 22.10 7.51
N VAL A 138 -16.58 21.19 6.71
CA VAL A 138 -15.30 21.38 6.03
C VAL A 138 -15.57 21.83 4.61
N GLN A 139 -15.16 23.04 4.28
CA GLN A 139 -15.18 23.57 2.92
C GLN A 139 -13.85 23.22 2.23
N LEU A 140 -13.92 22.48 1.14
CA LEU A 140 -12.81 22.12 0.28
C LEU A 140 -12.69 23.11 -0.86
N THR A 141 -11.48 23.57 -1.19
CA THR A 141 -11.19 24.40 -2.36
C THR A 141 -10.15 23.69 -3.21
N PHE A 142 -10.43 23.53 -4.49
CA PHE A 142 -9.56 22.87 -5.44
C PHE A 142 -8.81 23.87 -6.33
N GLU A 143 -7.68 23.44 -6.94
CA GLU A 143 -6.86 24.31 -7.80
C GLU A 143 -7.63 24.85 -9.02
N ASP A 144 -8.69 24.17 -9.47
CA ASP A 144 -9.58 24.63 -10.54
C ASP A 144 -10.62 25.68 -10.10
N GLY A 145 -10.55 26.13 -8.84
CA GLY A 145 -11.45 27.13 -8.27
C GLY A 145 -12.79 26.58 -7.78
N THR A 146 -13.09 25.29 -7.97
CA THR A 146 -14.34 24.70 -7.47
C THR A 146 -14.27 24.50 -5.95
N THR A 147 -15.44 24.49 -5.31
CA THR A 147 -15.58 24.24 -3.87
C THR A 147 -16.59 23.15 -3.57
N TYR A 148 -16.38 22.41 -2.48
CA TYR A 148 -17.31 21.43 -1.95
C TYR A 148 -17.42 21.54 -0.44
N GLU A 149 -18.57 21.17 0.11
CA GLU A 149 -18.81 21.12 1.55
C GLU A 149 -19.08 19.69 1.99
N VAL A 150 -18.37 19.27 3.02
CA VAL A 150 -18.51 17.96 3.65
C VAL A 150 -18.60 18.09 5.18
N ASP A 151 -19.16 17.08 5.83
CA ASP A 151 -19.29 17.04 7.29
C ASP A 151 -18.05 16.39 7.93
N ALA A 152 -17.24 15.68 7.13
CA ALA A 152 -15.97 15.06 7.54
C ALA A 152 -15.01 14.99 6.36
N LEU A 153 -13.73 15.28 6.60
CA LEU A 153 -12.65 15.21 5.61
C LEU A 153 -11.67 14.12 5.98
N ILE A 154 -11.41 13.21 5.03
CA ILE A 154 -10.36 12.18 5.14
C ILE A 154 -9.24 12.48 4.15
N GLY A 155 -8.02 12.71 4.64
CA GLY A 155 -6.82 12.81 3.82
C GLY A 155 -6.25 11.43 3.56
N ALA A 156 -6.43 10.92 2.34
CA ALA A 156 -5.86 9.67 1.83
C ALA A 156 -4.94 9.95 0.61
N ASP A 157 -4.33 11.12 0.59
CA ASP A 157 -3.58 11.74 -0.50
C ASP A 157 -2.07 11.44 -0.47
N GLY A 158 -1.68 10.39 0.26
CA GLY A 158 -0.36 9.76 0.18
C GLY A 158 0.75 10.51 0.92
N ILE A 159 2.00 10.11 0.64
CA ILE A 159 3.20 10.61 1.35
C ILE A 159 3.40 12.13 1.25
N HIS A 160 2.89 12.76 0.19
CA HIS A 160 2.91 14.23 -0.01
C HIS A 160 1.57 14.89 0.33
N SER A 161 0.86 14.34 1.31
CA SER A 161 -0.48 14.77 1.69
C SER A 161 -0.58 16.28 1.92
N ARG A 162 -1.46 16.92 1.15
CA ARG A 162 -1.83 18.31 1.32
C ARG A 162 -2.68 18.53 2.57
N VAL A 163 -3.53 17.54 2.89
CA VAL A 163 -4.34 17.57 4.11
C VAL A 163 -3.44 17.56 5.34
N ARG A 164 -2.42 16.66 5.38
CA ARG A 164 -1.44 16.63 6.47
C ARG A 164 -0.64 17.91 6.57
N GLU A 165 -0.14 18.43 5.45
CA GLU A 165 0.64 19.66 5.42
C GLU A 165 -0.12 20.82 6.03
N GLN A 166 -1.41 20.95 5.72
CA GLN A 166 -2.24 22.01 6.28
C GLN A 166 -2.55 21.79 7.76
N MET A 167 -2.75 20.53 8.19
CA MET A 167 -3.10 20.19 9.56
C MET A 167 -1.90 20.30 10.51
N LEU A 168 -0.72 19.86 10.10
CA LEU A 168 0.46 19.70 10.97
C LEU A 168 1.62 20.65 10.62
N GLY A 169 1.50 21.41 9.55
CA GLY A 169 2.58 22.23 9.01
C GLY A 169 3.38 21.52 7.92
N ALA A 170 4.15 22.31 7.18
CA ALA A 170 4.98 21.82 6.10
C ALA A 170 6.15 21.01 6.65
N ASP A 171 6.28 19.77 6.20
CA ASP A 171 7.41 18.90 6.45
C ASP A 171 7.77 18.12 5.19
N LYS A 172 8.99 17.61 5.11
CA LYS A 172 9.44 16.80 3.97
C LYS A 172 9.72 15.36 4.41
N PRO A 173 9.36 14.38 3.58
CA PRO A 173 9.79 13.00 3.83
C PRO A 173 11.32 12.92 3.79
N ARG A 174 11.90 12.04 4.60
CA ARG A 174 13.34 11.81 4.66
C ARG A 174 13.74 10.82 3.58
N PHE A 175 14.69 11.20 2.72
CA PHE A 175 15.31 10.26 1.80
C PHE A 175 16.15 9.24 2.57
N THR A 176 16.00 7.97 2.25
CA THR A 176 16.66 6.86 2.96
C THR A 176 18.09 6.61 2.47
N GLY A 177 18.57 7.33 1.43
CA GLY A 177 19.83 7.05 0.74
C GLY A 177 19.73 5.80 -0.15
N ARG A 178 18.52 5.32 -0.42
CA ARG A 178 18.28 4.09 -1.19
C ARG A 178 17.29 4.31 -2.32
N VAL A 179 17.53 3.56 -3.40
CA VAL A 179 16.63 3.53 -4.55
C VAL A 179 16.05 2.14 -4.74
N ALA A 180 14.92 2.08 -5.40
CA ALA A 180 14.32 0.84 -5.85
C ALA A 180 14.20 0.84 -7.38
N TYR A 181 14.70 -0.22 -8.01
CA TYR A 181 14.40 -0.57 -9.38
C TYR A 181 13.24 -1.55 -9.40
N ARG A 182 12.27 -1.34 -10.28
CA ARG A 182 11.10 -2.23 -10.40
C ARG A 182 10.53 -2.24 -11.81
N THR A 183 9.94 -3.38 -12.17
CA THR A 183 9.11 -3.50 -13.37
C THR A 183 8.30 -4.79 -13.32
N THR A 184 7.27 -4.88 -14.16
CA THR A 184 6.65 -6.14 -14.57
C THR A 184 6.98 -6.42 -16.02
N PHE A 185 7.17 -7.68 -16.36
CA PHE A 185 7.44 -8.09 -17.73
C PHE A 185 6.92 -9.52 -18.01
N PRO A 186 6.64 -9.85 -19.29
CA PRO A 186 6.15 -11.18 -19.67
C PRO A 186 7.15 -12.29 -19.33
N ALA A 187 6.68 -13.35 -18.65
CA ALA A 187 7.50 -14.50 -18.31
C ALA A 187 8.07 -15.24 -19.54
N SER A 188 7.46 -15.08 -20.71
CA SER A 188 7.96 -15.60 -21.99
C SER A 188 9.38 -15.12 -22.33
N LEU A 189 9.79 -13.94 -21.84
CA LEU A 189 11.15 -13.42 -22.02
C LEU A 189 12.21 -14.20 -21.23
N MET A 190 11.79 -15.06 -20.30
CA MET A 190 12.69 -15.96 -19.57
C MET A 190 13.13 -17.19 -20.38
N ASN A 191 12.66 -17.34 -21.62
CA ASN A 191 13.01 -18.46 -22.52
C ASN A 191 12.85 -19.84 -21.86
N GLY A 192 11.74 -20.05 -21.14
CA GLY A 192 11.41 -21.31 -20.47
C GLY A 192 12.03 -21.50 -19.09
N TYR A 193 12.84 -20.57 -18.61
CA TYR A 193 13.33 -20.61 -17.23
C TYR A 193 12.23 -20.20 -16.25
N SER A 194 11.98 -21.06 -15.25
CA SER A 194 10.99 -20.80 -14.20
C SER A 194 11.64 -20.20 -12.95
N ILE A 195 10.95 -19.27 -12.30
CA ILE A 195 11.35 -18.72 -11.00
C ILE A 195 10.56 -19.40 -9.87
N ASP A 196 11.03 -19.27 -8.64
CA ASP A 196 10.25 -19.64 -7.45
C ASP A 196 8.99 -18.74 -7.32
N ASP A 197 8.02 -19.17 -6.54
CA ASP A 197 6.74 -18.47 -6.38
C ASP A 197 6.92 -17.02 -5.88
N CYS A 198 7.70 -16.86 -4.81
CA CYS A 198 8.09 -15.57 -4.27
C CYS A 198 9.43 -15.69 -3.52
N THR A 199 10.43 -14.97 -3.95
CA THR A 199 11.76 -15.03 -3.33
C THR A 199 12.35 -13.66 -3.09
N LYS A 200 12.86 -13.46 -1.87
CA LYS A 200 13.72 -12.33 -1.51
C LYS A 200 15.16 -12.81 -1.40
N TRP A 201 16.02 -12.22 -2.21
CA TRP A 201 17.45 -12.48 -2.25
C TRP A 201 18.17 -11.42 -1.45
N TRP A 202 18.85 -11.83 -0.38
CA TRP A 202 19.51 -10.96 0.58
C TRP A 202 21.00 -10.85 0.29
N GLY A 203 21.43 -9.72 -0.30
CA GLY A 203 22.85 -9.35 -0.44
C GLY A 203 23.37 -8.68 0.82
N ILE A 204 24.64 -8.23 0.78
CA ILE A 204 25.34 -7.60 1.92
C ILE A 204 24.63 -6.30 2.32
N ASP A 205 24.37 -5.41 1.35
CA ASP A 205 23.78 -4.08 1.55
C ASP A 205 22.52 -3.84 0.70
N ARG A 206 22.11 -4.83 -0.10
CA ARG A 206 21.01 -4.71 -1.06
C ARG A 206 20.19 -5.99 -1.13
N HIS A 207 18.99 -5.89 -1.67
CA HIS A 207 18.17 -7.07 -1.91
C HIS A 207 17.30 -6.89 -3.15
N ILE A 208 16.80 -8.01 -3.67
CA ILE A 208 15.79 -8.06 -4.72
C ILE A 208 14.69 -9.04 -4.32
N VAL A 209 13.44 -8.68 -4.57
CA VAL A 209 12.27 -9.56 -4.43
C VAL A 209 11.72 -9.85 -5.81
N ILE A 210 11.49 -11.12 -6.13
CA ILE A 210 11.03 -11.58 -7.44
C ILE A 210 9.82 -12.49 -7.23
N TYR A 211 8.74 -12.30 -8.00
CA TYR A 211 7.55 -13.14 -7.95
C TYR A 211 6.66 -13.02 -9.19
N TYR A 212 5.75 -13.99 -9.37
CA TYR A 212 4.69 -13.90 -10.37
C TYR A 212 3.54 -13.02 -9.87
N VAL A 213 2.87 -12.30 -10.79
CA VAL A 213 1.72 -11.44 -10.47
C VAL A 213 0.40 -11.91 -11.09
N THR A 214 0.41 -13.06 -11.76
CA THR A 214 -0.77 -13.66 -12.41
C THR A 214 -0.88 -15.14 -12.07
N PRO A 215 -2.10 -15.72 -12.02
CA PRO A 215 -2.30 -17.13 -11.73
C PRO A 215 -1.70 -18.05 -12.80
N LYS A 216 -1.54 -17.56 -14.04
CA LYS A 216 -0.93 -18.31 -15.15
C LYS A 216 0.58 -18.30 -15.15
N LYS A 217 1.20 -17.54 -14.22
CA LYS A 217 2.67 -17.33 -14.16
C LYS A 217 3.25 -16.72 -15.45
N ASP A 218 2.45 -15.93 -16.16
CA ASP A 218 2.82 -15.31 -17.44
C ASP A 218 3.36 -13.89 -17.31
N GLU A 219 3.33 -13.30 -16.10
CA GLU A 219 3.92 -11.98 -15.81
C GLU A 219 4.76 -12.07 -14.52
N ILE A 220 6.01 -11.61 -14.62
CA ILE A 220 6.97 -11.55 -13.51
C ILE A 220 7.11 -10.10 -13.06
N TYR A 221 7.20 -9.91 -11.76
CA TYR A 221 7.57 -8.65 -11.12
C TYR A 221 8.84 -8.80 -10.31
N PHE A 222 9.68 -7.77 -10.30
CA PHE A 222 10.70 -7.62 -9.29
C PHE A 222 10.76 -6.20 -8.73
N VAL A 223 11.30 -6.11 -7.53
CA VAL A 223 11.64 -4.84 -6.87
C VAL A 223 12.94 -5.00 -6.09
N THR A 224 13.78 -3.98 -6.15
CA THR A 224 15.07 -3.95 -5.45
C THR A 224 15.09 -2.93 -4.32
N SER A 225 16.14 -2.99 -3.50
CA SER A 225 16.59 -1.88 -2.65
C SER A 225 18.10 -1.82 -2.74
N VAL A 226 18.61 -0.72 -3.29
CA VAL A 226 20.04 -0.50 -3.56
C VAL A 226 20.47 0.81 -2.90
N PRO A 227 21.64 0.88 -2.22
CA PRO A 227 22.18 2.15 -1.73
C PRO A 227 22.60 3.04 -2.91
N GLU A 228 22.03 4.23 -2.99
CA GLU A 228 22.42 5.28 -3.95
C GLU A 228 22.11 6.65 -3.34
N PRO A 229 22.95 7.16 -2.45
CA PRO A 229 22.66 8.38 -1.69
C PRO A 229 22.62 9.65 -2.56
N GLU A 230 23.26 9.65 -3.73
CA GLU A 230 23.29 10.80 -4.63
C GLU A 230 22.03 10.92 -5.52
N TRP A 231 21.24 9.85 -5.65
CA TRP A 231 20.07 9.84 -6.51
C TRP A 231 18.78 10.06 -5.71
N ASN A 232 18.21 11.26 -5.75
CA ASN A 232 17.05 11.68 -4.95
C ASN A 232 15.82 12.09 -5.79
N ASN A 233 15.66 11.52 -7.00
CA ASN A 233 14.52 11.82 -7.85
C ASN A 233 13.27 11.06 -7.39
N GLU A 234 12.20 11.77 -7.02
CA GLU A 234 10.92 11.22 -6.54
C GLU A 234 9.94 10.80 -7.64
N SER A 235 10.36 10.65 -8.86
CA SER A 235 9.45 10.28 -9.95
C SER A 235 9.07 8.80 -9.94
N TRP A 236 7.79 8.50 -9.87
CA TRP A 236 7.25 7.13 -10.03
C TRP A 236 7.44 6.54 -11.42
N SER A 237 7.71 7.35 -12.43
CA SER A 237 7.86 7.01 -13.84
C SER A 237 9.25 7.29 -14.40
N ALA A 238 10.23 7.67 -13.56
CA ALA A 238 11.60 7.82 -14.02
C ALA A 238 12.13 6.47 -14.50
N LYS A 239 12.69 6.44 -15.72
CA LYS A 239 13.33 5.24 -16.24
C LYS A 239 14.66 5.04 -15.55
N GLY A 240 14.94 3.80 -15.16
CA GLY A 240 16.23 3.36 -14.66
C GLY A 240 17.11 2.86 -15.81
N ASP A 241 18.41 2.83 -15.57
CA ASP A 241 19.38 2.22 -16.46
C ASP A 241 19.53 0.72 -16.16
N LEU A 242 19.40 -0.13 -17.18
CA LEU A 242 19.54 -1.57 -17.05
C LEU A 242 20.99 -2.00 -16.80
N GLY A 243 21.97 -1.24 -17.29
CA GLY A 243 23.39 -1.49 -17.03
C GLY A 243 23.73 -1.24 -15.56
N GLU A 244 23.31 -0.10 -15.00
CA GLU A 244 23.44 0.20 -13.57
C GLU A 244 22.79 -0.89 -12.71
N LEU A 245 21.56 -1.29 -13.06
CA LEU A 245 20.84 -2.34 -12.34
C LEU A 245 21.61 -3.69 -12.37
N ARG A 246 22.06 -4.13 -13.53
CA ARG A 246 22.80 -5.39 -13.69
C ARG A 246 24.13 -5.36 -12.95
N ASN A 247 24.87 -4.28 -13.03
CA ASN A 247 26.12 -4.08 -12.29
C ASN A 247 25.88 -4.11 -10.77
N ALA A 248 24.79 -3.49 -10.29
CA ALA A 248 24.44 -3.51 -8.87
C ALA A 248 24.18 -4.91 -8.31
N PHE A 249 23.78 -5.86 -9.16
CA PHE A 249 23.49 -7.25 -8.79
C PHE A 249 24.48 -8.26 -9.38
N GLU A 250 25.66 -7.81 -9.82
CA GLU A 250 26.72 -8.69 -10.27
C GLU A 250 27.09 -9.70 -9.17
N GLY A 251 27.30 -10.96 -9.53
CA GLY A 251 27.61 -12.06 -8.61
C GLY A 251 26.39 -12.63 -7.86
N PHE A 252 25.20 -12.07 -8.01
CA PHE A 252 23.99 -12.69 -7.48
C PHE A 252 23.72 -14.03 -8.18
N HIS A 253 22.99 -14.89 -7.49
CA HIS A 253 22.60 -16.22 -7.97
C HIS A 253 22.00 -16.20 -9.38
N GLU A 254 22.20 -17.30 -10.12
CA GLU A 254 21.80 -17.45 -11.54
C GLU A 254 20.34 -17.01 -11.81
N GLN A 255 19.40 -17.34 -10.93
CA GLN A 255 17.99 -16.95 -11.09
C GLN A 255 17.83 -15.42 -11.16
N VAL A 256 18.54 -14.68 -10.32
CA VAL A 256 18.52 -13.21 -10.32
C VAL A 256 19.10 -12.68 -11.62
N GLN A 257 20.26 -13.21 -12.03
CA GLN A 257 20.92 -12.81 -13.28
C GLN A 257 20.00 -13.02 -14.49
N LYS A 258 19.35 -14.17 -14.60
CA LYS A 258 18.42 -14.49 -15.70
C LYS A 258 17.22 -13.53 -15.73
N VAL A 259 16.65 -13.18 -14.57
CA VAL A 259 15.55 -12.22 -14.47
C VAL A 259 16.00 -10.83 -14.94
N LEU A 260 17.17 -10.37 -14.52
CA LEU A 260 17.68 -9.04 -14.89
C LEU A 260 18.12 -8.96 -16.36
N VAL A 261 18.56 -10.07 -16.94
CA VAL A 261 18.87 -10.15 -18.39
C VAL A 261 17.60 -10.12 -19.22
N ALA A 262 16.55 -10.86 -18.80
CA ALA A 262 15.28 -10.94 -19.50
C ALA A 262 14.44 -9.64 -19.42
N CYS A 263 14.70 -8.81 -18.43
CA CYS A 263 13.97 -7.57 -18.18
C CYS A 263 14.22 -6.57 -19.33
N PRO A 264 13.17 -6.09 -20.05
CA PRO A 264 13.31 -5.21 -21.20
C PRO A 264 13.50 -3.73 -20.84
N ASP A 265 12.93 -3.30 -19.72
CA ASP A 265 13.04 -1.95 -19.17
C ASP A 265 12.79 -1.93 -17.66
N VAL A 266 13.14 -0.84 -17.00
CA VAL A 266 12.98 -0.72 -15.56
C VAL A 266 12.68 0.73 -15.16
N TYR A 267 11.88 0.88 -14.11
CA TYR A 267 11.65 2.16 -13.45
C TYR A 267 12.49 2.24 -12.18
N LYS A 268 12.95 3.47 -11.85
CA LYS A 268 13.79 3.76 -10.70
C LYS A 268 13.17 4.88 -9.88
N TRP A 269 13.09 4.72 -8.57
CA TRP A 269 12.63 5.79 -7.68
C TRP A 269 13.34 5.76 -6.34
N SER A 270 13.46 6.94 -5.72
CA SER A 270 13.99 7.11 -4.38
C SER A 270 13.03 6.58 -3.33
N LEU A 271 13.58 5.93 -2.32
CA LEU A 271 12.80 5.48 -1.17
C LEU A 271 12.79 6.57 -0.09
N TYR A 272 11.60 7.02 0.24
CA TYR A 272 11.36 8.01 1.27
C TYR A 272 10.61 7.39 2.44
N GLU A 273 10.83 7.93 3.62
CA GLU A 273 10.16 7.53 4.85
C GLU A 273 9.80 8.75 5.70
N ARG A 274 8.92 8.52 6.69
CA ARG A 274 8.59 9.47 7.73
C ARG A 274 8.57 8.74 9.06
N ASP A 275 8.85 9.47 10.13
CA ASP A 275 8.62 8.95 11.47
C ASP A 275 7.12 8.92 11.80
N PRO A 276 6.67 8.08 12.74
CA PRO A 276 5.28 8.06 13.18
C PRO A 276 4.78 9.44 13.58
N LEU A 277 3.61 9.84 13.06
CA LEU A 277 3.03 11.13 13.35
C LEU A 277 2.54 11.23 14.80
N PRO A 278 2.67 12.41 15.44
CA PRO A 278 2.19 12.63 16.81
C PRO A 278 0.66 12.64 16.90
N THR A 279 -0.05 13.08 15.87
CA THR A 279 -1.51 13.07 15.77
C THR A 279 -1.97 12.83 14.34
N TRP A 280 -3.16 12.24 14.18
CA TRP A 280 -3.74 11.91 12.89
C TRP A 280 -5.01 12.69 12.58
N CYS A 281 -5.58 13.36 13.56
CA CYS A 281 -6.84 14.06 13.39
C CYS A 281 -6.83 15.45 14.06
N ASP A 282 -7.64 16.33 13.50
CA ASP A 282 -7.98 17.63 14.06
C ASP A 282 -9.44 17.94 13.72
N GLN A 283 -10.30 17.98 14.74
CA GLN A 283 -11.75 18.20 14.60
C GLN A 283 -12.39 17.26 13.56
N GLU A 284 -12.98 17.78 12.48
CA GLU A 284 -13.65 17.03 11.40
C GLU A 284 -12.69 16.55 10.30
N VAL A 285 -11.37 16.55 10.54
CA VAL A 285 -10.34 16.15 9.59
C VAL A 285 -9.53 14.99 10.16
N VAL A 286 -9.28 13.93 9.36
CA VAL A 286 -8.42 12.79 9.74
C VAL A 286 -7.59 12.33 8.56
N LEU A 287 -6.38 11.81 8.85
CA LEU A 287 -5.48 11.20 7.88
C LEU A 287 -5.67 9.68 7.85
N LEU A 288 -5.39 9.05 6.70
CA LEU A 288 -5.50 7.62 6.47
C LEU A 288 -4.39 7.11 5.54
N GLY A 289 -3.81 5.96 5.84
CA GLY A 289 -2.79 5.32 4.99
C GLY A 289 -1.50 6.13 4.91
N ASP A 290 -0.90 6.24 3.72
CA ASP A 290 0.39 6.92 3.52
C ASP A 290 0.35 8.43 3.82
N SER A 291 -0.82 9.04 3.99
CA SER A 291 -0.91 10.42 4.46
C SER A 291 -0.55 10.55 5.94
N CYS A 292 -0.70 9.50 6.74
CA CYS A 292 -0.34 9.50 8.15
C CYS A 292 0.82 8.55 8.52
N HIS A 293 0.98 7.39 7.86
CA HIS A 293 2.03 6.42 8.20
C HIS A 293 2.76 5.85 6.96
N PRO A 294 3.31 6.70 6.07
CA PRO A 294 4.07 6.22 4.92
C PRO A 294 5.27 5.41 5.38
N MET A 295 5.57 4.33 4.69
CA MET A 295 6.65 3.42 5.06
C MET A 295 7.39 2.90 3.83
N VAL A 296 8.65 2.53 4.03
CA VAL A 296 9.42 1.80 3.01
C VAL A 296 8.82 0.40 2.77
N PRO A 297 8.95 -0.18 1.56
CA PRO A 297 8.18 -1.36 1.16
C PRO A 297 8.69 -2.70 1.73
N TYR A 298 9.55 -2.69 2.73
CA TYR A 298 10.31 -3.87 3.16
C TYR A 298 9.49 -4.96 3.85
N MET A 299 8.32 -4.62 4.40
CA MET A 299 7.36 -5.58 4.96
C MET A 299 6.20 -5.89 4.01
N ALA A 300 6.09 -5.20 2.87
CA ALA A 300 4.94 -5.27 1.96
C ALA A 300 3.59 -4.98 2.65
N GLN A 301 3.56 -4.08 3.65
CA GLN A 301 2.38 -3.82 4.49
C GLN A 301 1.76 -2.42 4.30
N GLY A 302 2.36 -1.50 3.55
CA GLY A 302 1.81 -0.13 3.42
C GLY A 302 0.35 -0.11 2.95
N ALA A 303 0.04 -0.79 1.86
CA ALA A 303 -1.33 -0.90 1.36
C ALA A 303 -2.25 -1.68 2.33
N ALA A 304 -1.74 -2.74 2.96
CA ALA A 304 -2.51 -3.51 3.94
C ALA A 304 -2.90 -2.65 5.16
N MET A 305 -1.99 -1.79 5.65
CA MET A 305 -2.31 -0.87 6.74
C MET A 305 -3.39 0.13 6.34
N ALA A 306 -3.34 0.70 5.13
CA ALA A 306 -4.38 1.60 4.64
C ALA A 306 -5.76 0.90 4.47
N ILE A 307 -5.75 -0.38 4.07
CA ILE A 307 -6.96 -1.21 3.97
C ILE A 307 -7.53 -1.51 5.37
N GLU A 308 -6.68 -1.84 6.35
CA GLU A 308 -7.10 -2.03 7.74
C GLU A 308 -7.66 -0.73 8.34
N ASP A 309 -7.02 0.41 8.07
CA ASP A 309 -7.50 1.73 8.51
C ASP A 309 -8.91 1.99 7.99
N ALA A 310 -9.17 1.70 6.70
CA ALA A 310 -10.47 1.87 6.10
C ALA A 310 -11.57 1.06 6.83
N ALA A 311 -11.26 -0.18 7.23
CA ALA A 311 -12.19 -1.01 7.99
C ALA A 311 -12.45 -0.45 9.39
N VAL A 312 -11.39 -0.11 10.14
CA VAL A 312 -11.53 0.40 11.51
C VAL A 312 -12.25 1.75 11.51
N LEU A 313 -11.87 2.68 10.62
CA LEU A 313 -12.54 3.98 10.51
C LEU A 313 -14.02 3.84 10.16
N THR A 314 -14.36 2.94 9.23
CA THR A 314 -15.76 2.65 8.88
C THR A 314 -16.55 2.20 10.10
N ARG A 315 -16.03 1.25 10.90
CA ARG A 315 -16.68 0.72 12.10
C ARG A 315 -16.88 1.78 13.19
N VAL A 316 -15.88 2.64 13.35
CA VAL A 316 -15.98 3.74 14.32
C VAL A 316 -17.06 4.74 13.90
N LEU A 317 -17.09 5.13 12.61
CA LEU A 317 -18.10 6.06 12.07
C LEU A 317 -19.54 5.48 12.08
N GLU A 318 -19.69 4.15 12.06
CA GLU A 318 -21.01 3.51 12.22
C GLU A 318 -21.55 3.65 13.66
N LYS A 319 -20.68 3.64 14.65
CA LYS A 319 -21.05 3.64 16.07
C LYS A 319 -21.04 5.02 16.71
N GLN A 320 -20.13 5.89 16.28
CA GLN A 320 -19.92 7.21 16.85
C GLN A 320 -20.48 8.30 15.92
N HIS A 321 -21.46 9.07 16.42
CA HIS A 321 -22.09 10.13 15.64
C HIS A 321 -21.35 11.47 15.70
N ASN A 322 -20.55 11.69 16.72
CA ASN A 322 -19.65 12.85 16.84
C ASN A 322 -18.37 12.58 16.03
N ILE A 323 -18.13 13.35 14.99
CA ILE A 323 -17.01 13.14 14.06
C ILE A 323 -15.64 13.31 14.75
N PRO A 324 -15.37 14.39 15.49
CA PRO A 324 -14.12 14.54 16.24
C PRO A 324 -13.82 13.37 17.17
N GLU A 325 -14.79 12.87 17.91
CA GLU A 325 -14.62 11.72 18.80
C GLU A 325 -14.38 10.43 18.02
N ALA A 326 -15.08 10.24 16.90
CA ALA A 326 -14.84 9.11 16.01
C ALA A 326 -13.38 9.09 15.50
N PHE A 327 -12.86 10.23 15.09
CA PHE A 327 -11.50 10.34 14.57
C PHE A 327 -10.43 10.13 15.64
N LYS A 328 -10.62 10.65 16.85
CA LYS A 328 -9.73 10.37 18.00
C LYS A 328 -9.73 8.88 18.36
N GLN A 329 -10.91 8.25 18.35
CA GLN A 329 -11.03 6.81 18.61
C GLN A 329 -10.32 6.00 17.52
N PHE A 330 -10.50 6.33 16.25
CA PHE A 330 -9.80 5.69 15.13
C PHE A 330 -8.28 5.82 15.31
N GLU A 331 -7.76 7.02 15.57
CA GLU A 331 -6.33 7.24 15.84
C GLU A 331 -5.83 6.34 16.97
N SER A 332 -6.53 6.31 18.10
CA SER A 332 -6.14 5.50 19.26
C SER A 332 -6.07 3.99 18.97
N LEU A 333 -6.98 3.49 18.14
CA LEU A 333 -7.06 2.08 17.76
C LEU A 333 -6.00 1.67 16.73
N ARG A 334 -5.51 2.60 15.92
CA ARG A 334 -4.64 2.26 14.80
C ARG A 334 -3.17 2.64 14.99
N LYS A 335 -2.91 3.73 15.68
CA LYS A 335 -1.60 4.38 15.72
C LYS A 335 -0.47 3.47 16.24
N GLU A 336 -0.69 2.75 17.34
CA GLU A 336 0.32 1.85 17.89
C GLU A 336 0.70 0.76 16.87
N ARG A 337 -0.31 0.11 16.26
CA ARG A 337 -0.10 -0.95 15.29
C ARG A 337 0.64 -0.47 14.04
N THR A 338 0.18 0.61 13.43
CA THR A 338 0.79 1.14 12.20
C THR A 338 2.19 1.66 12.46
N SER A 339 2.43 2.35 13.59
CA SER A 339 3.77 2.78 14.00
C SER A 339 4.72 1.59 14.19
N LYS A 340 4.25 0.49 14.79
CA LYS A 340 5.05 -0.74 14.93
C LYS A 340 5.43 -1.32 13.57
N VAL A 341 4.49 -1.38 12.61
CA VAL A 341 4.78 -1.84 11.24
C VAL A 341 5.75 -0.90 10.54
N GLN A 342 5.53 0.41 10.60
CA GLN A 342 6.36 1.45 10.02
C GLN A 342 7.81 1.35 10.51
N LEU A 343 8.03 1.34 11.83
CA LEU A 343 9.36 1.25 12.45
C LEU A 343 10.03 -0.11 12.18
N THR A 344 9.26 -1.19 12.08
CA THR A 344 9.81 -2.50 11.72
C THR A 344 10.23 -2.53 10.25
N SER A 345 9.46 -1.87 9.37
CA SER A 345 9.81 -1.72 7.95
C SER A 345 11.11 -0.92 7.79
N HIS A 346 11.29 0.18 8.52
CA HIS A 346 12.52 0.99 8.45
C HIS A 346 13.80 0.18 8.73
N LYS A 347 13.74 -0.84 9.60
CA LYS A 347 14.90 -1.68 9.93
C LYS A 347 15.39 -2.55 8.77
N ASN A 348 14.60 -2.73 7.72
CA ASN A 348 14.91 -3.57 6.55
C ASN A 348 15.45 -4.98 6.90
N GLN A 349 14.88 -5.61 7.92
CA GLN A 349 15.29 -6.93 8.42
C GLN A 349 14.14 -7.95 8.44
N TRP A 350 12.96 -7.55 7.97
CA TRP A 350 11.77 -8.39 7.97
C TRP A 350 12.03 -9.67 7.17
N MET A 351 11.88 -10.81 7.83
CA MET A 351 12.10 -12.15 7.29
C MET A 351 13.54 -12.47 6.85
N SER A 352 14.55 -11.69 7.22
CA SER A 352 15.96 -12.07 7.00
C SER A 352 16.37 -13.32 7.78
N LYS A 353 15.60 -13.68 8.79
CA LYS A 353 15.66 -14.91 9.60
C LYS A 353 14.24 -15.29 10.02
N ARG A 354 14.07 -16.46 10.67
CA ARG A 354 12.77 -16.86 11.22
C ARG A 354 12.19 -15.74 12.07
N THR A 355 11.00 -15.30 11.70
CA THR A 355 10.34 -14.12 12.27
C THR A 355 8.91 -14.51 12.68
N ASP A 356 8.48 -14.07 13.86
CA ASP A 356 7.07 -14.13 14.23
C ASP A 356 6.28 -13.16 13.34
N SER A 357 5.42 -13.69 12.48
CA SER A 357 4.58 -12.93 11.57
C SER A 357 3.10 -12.90 12.00
N ASP A 358 2.76 -13.58 13.08
CA ASP A 358 1.36 -13.75 13.51
C ASP A 358 0.71 -12.41 13.87
N TRP A 359 1.45 -11.51 14.51
CA TRP A 359 0.97 -10.18 14.85
C TRP A 359 0.68 -9.29 13.63
N VAL A 360 1.25 -9.60 12.45
CA VAL A 360 0.96 -8.92 11.18
C VAL A 360 -0.23 -9.58 10.49
N TYR A 361 -0.10 -10.86 10.13
CA TYR A 361 -1.03 -11.54 9.25
C TYR A 361 -2.31 -12.00 9.96
N GLY A 362 -2.21 -12.29 11.26
CA GLY A 362 -3.34 -12.70 12.09
C GLY A 362 -4.29 -11.57 12.48
N TYR A 363 -3.90 -10.30 12.28
CA TYR A 363 -4.73 -9.18 12.67
C TYR A 363 -6.07 -9.17 11.91
N ASP A 364 -7.12 -8.88 12.68
CA ASP A 364 -8.48 -8.74 12.14
C ASP A 364 -9.03 -7.36 12.48
N ALA A 365 -9.09 -6.48 11.48
CA ALA A 365 -9.63 -5.13 11.61
C ALA A 365 -11.13 -5.12 11.96
N TRP A 366 -11.86 -6.20 11.63
CA TRP A 366 -13.27 -6.36 12.00
C TRP A 366 -13.45 -6.80 13.45
N GLY A 367 -12.45 -7.46 14.04
CA GLY A 367 -12.46 -7.93 15.44
C GLY A 367 -12.06 -6.87 16.47
N VAL A 368 -11.52 -5.72 16.04
CA VAL A 368 -11.09 -4.64 16.95
C VAL A 368 -12.28 -4.14 17.78
N ASN A 369 -12.10 -3.99 19.10
CA ASN A 369 -13.13 -3.43 19.95
C ASN A 369 -13.25 -1.91 19.70
N VAL A 370 -14.37 -1.51 19.09
CA VAL A 370 -14.72 -0.09 18.82
C VAL A 370 -15.87 0.37 19.75
N SER A 371 -16.08 -0.26 20.90
CA SER A 371 -17.01 0.24 21.92
C SER A 371 -16.45 1.54 22.51
N SER A 372 -17.31 2.53 22.69
CA SER A 372 -16.95 3.75 23.42
C SER A 372 -16.55 3.36 24.84
N SER A 373 -15.34 3.72 25.28
CA SER A 373 -14.94 3.67 26.70
C SER A 373 -15.69 4.72 27.49
#